data_5a6e71512937011a7331bbb140ab28f9
#
_entry.id   5a6e71512937011a7331bbb140ab28f9
#
_cell.length_a   1.000
_cell.length_b   1.000
_cell.length_c   1.000
_cell.angle_alpha   90.00
_cell.angle_beta   90.00
_cell.angle_gamma   90.00
#
_symmetry.space_group_name_H-M   'P 1'
#
loop_
_entity.id
_entity.type
_entity.pdbx_description
1 polymer ?
#
loop_
_entity_poly.entity_id
_entity_poly.type
_entity_poly.pdbx_seq_one_letter_code
_entity_poly.pdbx_strand_id
1 'polypeptide(L)'
;MAQRITGYIRVSGDSQHGNEQDGAPRQRRAVEQWARKNKKTVTEWIEDLGVSGTLELAQRPGLSRLLDSLHPPGILVIEKCDRLARDLIAGELIIRMLAKAGWKVISAETGEDLTASETPTSILMRQMQGAFAEFDRRNIVGRLRLAREQKRNATGRCEGRKPFAEASTLSRIKVLSRKKNGKKPTLQWVADQLNSENILTASGKIWTRGLIHHFAR
;
A
#
# COMPACT_ATOMS: atom_id res chain seq x y z
N MET A 1 29.03 -26.23 -6.79
CA MET A 1 27.91 -26.55 -7.68
C MET A 1 27.91 -25.56 -8.84
N ALA A 2 27.67 -26.00 -10.09
CA ALA A 2 27.58 -25.08 -11.22
C ALA A 2 26.37 -24.14 -11.04
N GLN A 3 26.59 -22.84 -11.19
CA GLN A 3 25.55 -21.83 -11.03
C GLN A 3 24.53 -21.95 -12.17
N ARG A 4 23.26 -22.16 -11.87
CA ARG A 4 22.17 -22.27 -12.84
C ARG A 4 22.01 -20.97 -13.62
N ILE A 5 21.93 -21.05 -14.95
CA ILE A 5 21.69 -19.91 -15.84
C ILE A 5 20.36 -20.12 -16.56
N THR A 6 19.43 -19.23 -16.29
CA THR A 6 18.10 -19.26 -16.92
C THR A 6 17.96 -18.08 -17.87
N GLY A 7 17.64 -18.32 -19.12
CA GLY A 7 17.31 -17.28 -20.10
C GLY A 7 15.81 -16.97 -20.04
N TYR A 8 15.44 -15.69 -20.01
CA TYR A 8 14.04 -15.27 -20.05
C TYR A 8 13.73 -14.53 -21.34
N ILE A 9 12.64 -14.90 -22.00
CA ILE A 9 12.16 -14.33 -23.25
C ILE A 9 10.70 -13.91 -23.08
N ARG A 10 10.36 -12.69 -23.53
CA ARG A 10 8.98 -12.23 -23.61
C ARG A 10 8.70 -11.59 -24.97
N VAL A 11 7.60 -12.02 -25.58
CA VAL A 11 7.10 -11.48 -26.85
C VAL A 11 5.62 -11.15 -26.70
N SER A 12 5.21 -9.92 -27.06
CA SER A 12 3.81 -9.53 -27.10
C SER A 12 3.09 -10.14 -28.31
N GLY A 13 1.77 -10.37 -28.21
CA GLY A 13 0.97 -10.97 -29.29
C GLY A 13 1.05 -10.20 -30.62
N ASP A 14 1.12 -8.86 -30.57
CA ASP A 14 1.24 -7.99 -31.74
C ASP A 14 2.57 -8.16 -32.50
N SER A 15 3.58 -8.73 -31.85
CA SER A 15 4.91 -8.93 -32.44
C SER A 15 5.03 -10.25 -33.22
N GLN A 16 3.99 -11.09 -33.24
CA GLN A 16 4.02 -12.35 -34.01
C GLN A 16 3.94 -12.13 -35.51
N HIS A 17 3.52 -10.92 -35.96
CA HIS A 17 3.39 -10.57 -37.38
C HIS A 17 4.47 -9.60 -37.88
N GLY A 18 5.41 -9.18 -37.05
CA GLY A 18 6.49 -8.25 -37.38
C GLY A 18 7.87 -8.90 -37.45
N ASN A 19 8.68 -8.45 -38.36
CA ASN A 19 10.03 -8.88 -38.72
C ASN A 19 10.78 -9.69 -37.66
N GLU A 20 11.41 -10.78 -38.05
CA GLU A 20 12.28 -11.69 -37.25
C GLU A 20 13.31 -10.98 -36.36
N GLN A 21 13.56 -9.68 -36.60
CA GLN A 21 14.55 -8.88 -35.86
C GLN A 21 14.12 -8.50 -34.44
N ASP A 22 12.81 -8.45 -34.13
CA ASP A 22 12.30 -8.01 -32.84
C ASP A 22 11.72 -9.11 -31.92
N GLY A 23 11.73 -10.35 -32.39
CA GLY A 23 11.11 -11.48 -31.74
C GLY A 23 12.01 -12.28 -30.76
N ALA A 24 11.50 -13.42 -30.33
CA ALA A 24 12.18 -14.37 -29.46
C ALA A 24 13.59 -14.78 -29.95
N PRO A 25 13.84 -14.98 -31.27
CA PRO A 25 15.18 -15.39 -31.77
C PRO A 25 16.26 -14.33 -31.47
N ARG A 26 15.96 -13.05 -31.53
CA ARG A 26 16.91 -11.98 -31.21
C ARG A 26 17.28 -11.99 -29.74
N GLN A 27 16.26 -12.08 -28.86
CA GLN A 27 16.46 -12.13 -27.41
C GLN A 27 17.30 -13.37 -27.04
N ARG A 28 17.00 -14.53 -27.62
CA ARG A 28 17.74 -15.75 -27.40
C ARG A 28 19.20 -15.60 -27.77
N ARG A 29 19.49 -15.05 -28.96
CA ARG A 29 20.86 -14.77 -29.42
C ARG A 29 21.62 -13.85 -28.46
N ALA A 30 20.99 -12.79 -27.98
CA ALA A 30 21.61 -11.85 -27.03
C ALA A 30 22.01 -12.55 -25.72
N VAL A 31 21.12 -13.35 -25.15
CA VAL A 31 21.35 -14.12 -23.92
C VAL A 31 22.46 -15.15 -24.13
N GLU A 32 22.46 -15.90 -25.25
CA GLU A 32 23.49 -16.86 -25.57
C GLU A 32 24.86 -16.23 -25.79
N GLN A 33 24.91 -15.05 -26.44
CA GLN A 33 26.16 -14.29 -26.64
C GLN A 33 26.75 -13.85 -25.29
N TRP A 34 25.88 -13.33 -24.40
CA TRP A 34 26.30 -13.02 -23.05
C TRP A 34 26.86 -14.24 -22.31
N ALA A 35 26.15 -15.36 -22.38
CA ALA A 35 26.59 -16.61 -21.74
C ALA A 35 27.95 -17.07 -22.25
N ARG A 36 28.14 -17.12 -23.59
CA ARG A 36 29.44 -17.45 -24.22
C ARG A 36 30.57 -16.53 -23.78
N LYS A 37 30.34 -15.21 -23.79
CA LYS A 37 31.31 -14.20 -23.35
C LYS A 37 31.74 -14.42 -21.90
N ASN A 38 30.83 -14.87 -21.05
CA ASN A 38 31.08 -15.14 -19.63
C ASN A 38 31.47 -16.59 -19.33
N LYS A 39 31.79 -17.41 -20.37
CA LYS A 39 32.14 -18.83 -20.23
C LYS A 39 31.08 -19.64 -19.46
N LYS A 40 29.80 -19.32 -19.69
CA LYS A 40 28.63 -19.93 -19.05
C LYS A 40 27.75 -20.56 -20.12
N THR A 41 26.89 -21.50 -19.70
CA THR A 41 25.90 -22.15 -20.56
C THR A 41 24.51 -21.93 -20.00
N VAL A 42 23.56 -21.53 -20.85
CA VAL A 42 22.16 -21.43 -20.47
C VAL A 42 21.63 -22.83 -20.24
N THR A 43 21.17 -23.08 -19.01
CA THR A 43 20.68 -24.40 -18.57
C THR A 43 19.17 -24.54 -18.73
N GLU A 44 18.44 -23.42 -18.77
CA GLU A 44 16.98 -23.38 -18.88
C GLU A 44 16.51 -22.15 -19.63
N TRP A 45 15.38 -22.29 -20.32
CA TRP A 45 14.68 -21.18 -20.95
C TRP A 45 13.27 -21.07 -20.39
N ILE A 46 12.88 -19.86 -20.04
CA ILE A 46 11.52 -19.50 -19.62
C ILE A 46 10.98 -18.47 -20.59
N GLU A 47 9.80 -18.75 -21.12
CA GLU A 47 9.21 -17.97 -22.20
C GLU A 47 7.78 -17.54 -21.86
N ASP A 48 7.50 -16.25 -22.03
CA ASP A 48 6.17 -15.66 -22.00
C ASP A 48 5.84 -15.14 -23.40
N LEU A 49 5.34 -16.02 -24.26
CA LEU A 49 4.97 -15.73 -25.65
C LEU A 49 3.54 -15.23 -25.72
N GLY A 50 3.27 -14.20 -26.52
CA GLY A 50 1.95 -13.59 -26.65
C GLY A 50 1.53 -12.75 -25.44
N VAL A 51 2.45 -12.42 -24.54
CA VAL A 51 2.17 -11.77 -23.26
C VAL A 51 2.64 -10.31 -23.27
N SER A 52 1.73 -9.36 -23.03
CA SER A 52 2.08 -7.93 -22.93
C SER A 52 2.97 -7.63 -21.73
N GLY A 53 3.93 -6.72 -21.91
CA GLY A 53 4.76 -6.22 -20.82
C GLY A 53 4.02 -5.30 -19.82
N THR A 54 2.75 -4.96 -20.10
CA THR A 54 1.87 -4.20 -19.20
C THR A 54 1.01 -5.09 -18.31
N LEU A 55 0.97 -6.41 -18.58
CA LEU A 55 0.21 -7.35 -17.78
C LEU A 55 0.84 -7.53 -16.39
N GLU A 56 -0.02 -7.73 -15.39
CA GLU A 56 0.39 -8.04 -14.04
C GLU A 56 1.19 -9.35 -13.97
N LEU A 57 2.02 -9.48 -12.95
CA LEU A 57 2.88 -10.66 -12.74
C LEU A 57 2.09 -11.97 -12.75
N ALA A 58 0.91 -11.99 -12.12
CA ALA A 58 0.03 -13.17 -12.06
C ALA A 58 -0.46 -13.67 -13.43
N GLN A 59 -0.45 -12.82 -14.45
CA GLN A 59 -0.86 -13.13 -15.82
C GLN A 59 0.31 -13.53 -16.72
N ARG A 60 1.49 -13.73 -16.13
CA ARG A 60 2.75 -14.09 -16.81
C ARG A 60 3.28 -15.42 -16.24
N PRO A 61 2.83 -16.55 -16.76
CA PRO A 61 3.12 -17.86 -16.18
C PRO A 61 4.61 -18.18 -16.10
N GLY A 62 5.41 -17.78 -17.11
CA GLY A 62 6.85 -17.95 -17.09
C GLY A 62 7.53 -17.16 -15.97
N LEU A 63 7.19 -15.88 -15.82
CA LEU A 63 7.76 -15.03 -14.78
C LEU A 63 7.28 -15.44 -13.37
N SER A 64 6.01 -15.85 -13.24
CA SER A 64 5.46 -16.34 -11.98
C SER A 64 6.19 -17.61 -11.50
N ARG A 65 6.54 -18.51 -12.43
CA ARG A 65 7.30 -19.72 -12.13
C ARG A 65 8.67 -19.43 -11.50
N LEU A 66 9.35 -18.34 -11.89
CA LEU A 66 10.63 -17.93 -11.29
C LEU A 66 10.51 -17.52 -9.83
N LEU A 67 9.31 -17.08 -9.41
CA LEU A 67 9.03 -16.67 -8.02
C LEU A 67 8.48 -17.81 -7.17
N ASP A 68 8.21 -18.98 -7.77
CA ASP A 68 7.79 -20.15 -7.04
C ASP A 68 8.96 -20.68 -6.17
N SER A 69 8.67 -20.97 -4.91
CA SER A 69 9.64 -21.51 -3.95
C SER A 69 10.20 -22.88 -4.36
N LEU A 70 9.49 -23.61 -5.23
CA LEU A 70 9.94 -24.88 -5.78
C LEU A 70 11.00 -24.71 -6.89
N HIS A 71 11.17 -23.50 -7.43
CA HIS A 71 12.14 -23.22 -8.47
C HIS A 71 13.42 -22.64 -7.85
N PRO A 72 14.54 -23.42 -7.84
CA PRO A 72 15.76 -22.97 -7.17
C PRO A 72 16.35 -21.75 -7.89
N PRO A 73 16.71 -20.68 -7.14
CA PRO A 73 17.25 -19.46 -7.72
C PRO A 73 18.63 -19.67 -8.36
N GLY A 74 18.97 -18.78 -9.27
CA GLY A 74 20.22 -18.78 -10.00
C GLY A 74 20.50 -17.42 -10.63
N ILE A 75 21.10 -17.42 -11.82
CA ILE A 75 21.24 -16.22 -12.65
C ILE A 75 20.15 -16.22 -13.70
N LEU A 76 19.30 -15.20 -13.69
CA LEU A 76 18.35 -14.91 -14.75
C LEU A 76 19.01 -13.92 -15.73
N VAL A 77 19.06 -14.27 -17.00
CA VAL A 77 19.60 -13.42 -18.06
C VAL A 77 18.45 -13.01 -18.97
N ILE A 78 18.29 -11.70 -19.14
CA ILE A 78 17.30 -11.08 -20.01
C ILE A 78 18.04 -10.27 -21.09
N GLU A 79 17.44 -10.01 -22.24
CA GLU A 79 18.04 -9.14 -23.26
C GLU A 79 18.25 -7.73 -22.69
N LYS A 80 17.17 -7.10 -22.20
CA LYS A 80 17.13 -5.78 -21.56
C LYS A 80 15.91 -5.63 -20.65
N CYS A 81 15.90 -4.61 -19.77
CA CYS A 81 14.87 -4.41 -18.74
C CYS A 81 13.44 -4.38 -19.27
N ASP A 82 13.19 -3.85 -20.47
CA ASP A 82 11.85 -3.78 -21.06
C ASP A 82 11.25 -5.16 -21.36
N ARG A 83 12.06 -6.23 -21.32
CA ARG A 83 11.56 -7.60 -21.38
C ARG A 83 10.85 -8.01 -20.10
N LEU A 84 11.26 -7.48 -18.94
CA LEU A 84 10.54 -7.71 -17.68
C LEU A 84 9.25 -6.91 -17.62
N ALA A 85 9.29 -5.60 -17.89
CA ALA A 85 8.11 -4.77 -17.99
C ALA A 85 8.39 -3.57 -18.93
N ARG A 86 7.34 -3.05 -19.60
CA ARG A 86 7.43 -1.79 -20.36
C ARG A 86 7.43 -0.58 -19.44
N ASP A 87 6.72 -0.69 -18.33
CA ASP A 87 6.71 0.33 -17.29
C ASP A 87 7.95 0.17 -16.39
N LEU A 88 8.65 1.28 -16.17
CA LEU A 88 9.90 1.31 -15.43
C LEU A 88 9.71 0.92 -13.95
N ILE A 89 8.61 1.37 -13.33
CA ILE A 89 8.30 1.08 -11.93
C ILE A 89 7.96 -0.41 -11.78
N ALA A 90 7.13 -0.94 -12.67
CA ALA A 90 6.79 -2.35 -12.67
C ALA A 90 8.04 -3.23 -12.90
N GLY A 91 8.94 -2.82 -13.80
CA GLY A 91 10.21 -3.51 -14.04
C GLY A 91 11.07 -3.58 -12.79
N GLU A 92 11.25 -2.47 -12.09
CA GLU A 92 12.03 -2.41 -10.85
C GLU A 92 11.40 -3.26 -9.73
N LEU A 93 10.06 -3.24 -9.59
CA LEU A 93 9.36 -4.09 -8.63
C LEU A 93 9.62 -5.59 -8.90
N ILE A 94 9.55 -6.00 -10.16
CA ILE A 94 9.82 -7.39 -10.56
C ILE A 94 11.29 -7.76 -10.24
N ILE A 95 12.25 -6.90 -10.56
CA ILE A 95 13.67 -7.12 -10.24
C ILE A 95 13.87 -7.31 -8.73
N ARG A 96 13.23 -6.48 -7.91
CA ARG A 96 13.30 -6.61 -6.44
C ARG A 96 12.64 -7.89 -5.91
N MET A 97 11.51 -8.29 -6.50
CA MET A 97 10.87 -9.56 -6.13
C MET A 97 11.78 -10.76 -6.47
N LEU A 98 12.41 -10.74 -7.65
CA LEU A 98 13.38 -11.74 -8.06
C LEU A 98 14.62 -11.74 -7.15
N ALA A 99 15.17 -10.57 -6.82
CA ALA A 99 16.28 -10.43 -5.89
C ALA A 99 15.95 -11.00 -4.50
N LYS A 100 14.75 -10.69 -3.99
CA LYS A 100 14.27 -11.24 -2.71
C LYS A 100 14.09 -12.77 -2.75
N ALA A 101 13.73 -13.32 -3.91
CA ALA A 101 13.65 -14.76 -4.13
C ALA A 101 15.04 -15.42 -4.36
N GLY A 102 16.12 -14.63 -4.31
CA GLY A 102 17.51 -15.10 -4.43
C GLY A 102 18.04 -15.13 -5.86
N TRP A 103 17.30 -14.60 -6.84
CA TRP A 103 17.76 -14.48 -8.21
C TRP A 103 18.74 -13.31 -8.39
N LYS A 104 19.77 -13.54 -9.22
CA LYS A 104 20.61 -12.50 -9.79
C LYS A 104 20.12 -12.21 -11.21
N VAL A 105 19.71 -10.99 -11.51
CA VAL A 105 19.17 -10.62 -12.84
C VAL A 105 20.22 -9.83 -13.60
N ILE A 106 20.55 -10.31 -14.80
CA ILE A 106 21.58 -9.72 -15.67
C ILE A 106 20.93 -9.24 -16.97
N SER A 107 21.24 -8.00 -17.38
CA SER A 107 20.97 -7.52 -18.74
C SER A 107 22.05 -8.03 -19.68
N ALA A 108 21.68 -8.77 -20.72
CA ALA A 108 22.63 -9.27 -21.72
C ALA A 108 23.19 -8.12 -22.58
N GLU A 109 22.42 -7.05 -22.79
CA GLU A 109 22.81 -5.90 -23.60
C GLU A 109 23.95 -5.11 -22.93
N THR A 110 23.81 -4.80 -21.63
CA THR A 110 24.78 -3.99 -20.86
C THR A 110 25.78 -4.84 -20.08
N GLY A 111 25.46 -6.09 -19.79
CA GLY A 111 26.21 -6.94 -18.87
C GLY A 111 26.01 -6.61 -17.40
N GLU A 112 25.11 -5.65 -17.09
CA GLU A 112 24.88 -5.11 -15.76
C GLU A 112 24.04 -6.06 -14.91
N ASP A 113 24.38 -6.16 -13.62
CA ASP A 113 23.58 -6.81 -12.60
C ASP A 113 22.49 -5.87 -12.10
N LEU A 114 21.27 -6.12 -12.55
CA LEU A 114 20.10 -5.29 -12.22
C LEU A 114 19.61 -5.52 -10.76
N THR A 115 20.08 -6.58 -10.11
CA THR A 115 19.76 -6.86 -8.70
C THR A 115 20.77 -6.27 -7.73
N ALA A 116 21.90 -5.74 -8.22
CA ALA A 116 22.86 -5.04 -7.38
C ALA A 116 22.19 -3.84 -6.69
N SER A 117 22.33 -3.75 -5.37
CA SER A 117 21.57 -2.84 -4.51
C SER A 117 21.82 -1.35 -4.73
N GLU A 118 22.77 -0.97 -5.58
CA GLU A 118 23.24 0.40 -5.77
C GLU A 118 23.44 0.83 -7.22
N THR A 119 22.58 0.38 -8.12
CA THR A 119 22.58 0.98 -9.47
C THR A 119 22.00 2.40 -9.39
N PRO A 120 22.49 3.37 -10.19
CA PRO A 120 21.91 4.71 -10.24
C PRO A 120 20.40 4.70 -10.49
N THR A 121 19.92 3.75 -11.30
CA THR A 121 18.50 3.54 -11.58
C THR A 121 17.73 3.10 -10.34
N SER A 122 18.26 2.20 -9.54
CA SER A 122 17.60 1.73 -8.31
C SER A 122 17.53 2.82 -7.23
N ILE A 123 18.54 3.69 -7.17
CA ILE A 123 18.56 4.86 -6.28
C ILE A 123 17.47 5.85 -6.71
N LEU A 124 17.43 6.19 -8.01
CA LEU A 124 16.42 7.10 -8.56
C LEU A 124 15.00 6.57 -8.30
N MET A 125 14.75 5.28 -8.55
CA MET A 125 13.46 4.65 -8.30
C MET A 125 13.04 4.72 -6.84
N ARG A 126 13.95 4.49 -5.91
CA ARG A 126 13.70 4.60 -4.47
C ARG A 126 13.29 6.01 -4.08
N GLN A 127 13.98 7.02 -4.65
CA GLN A 127 13.65 8.42 -4.42
C GLN A 127 12.28 8.77 -5.00
N MET A 128 11.96 8.32 -6.22
CA MET A 128 10.66 8.54 -6.86
C MET A 128 9.53 7.87 -6.05
N GLN A 129 9.70 6.61 -5.62
CA GLN A 129 8.70 5.92 -4.78
C GLN A 129 8.46 6.66 -3.47
N GLY A 130 9.53 7.17 -2.84
CA GLY A 130 9.42 8.01 -1.64
C GLY A 130 8.64 9.30 -1.90
N ALA A 131 8.91 9.97 -3.01
CA ALA A 131 8.22 11.19 -3.41
C ALA A 131 6.72 10.94 -3.71
N PHE A 132 6.39 9.85 -4.41
CA PHE A 132 4.99 9.46 -4.66
C PHE A 132 4.24 9.12 -3.37
N ALA A 133 4.85 8.34 -2.47
CA ALA A 133 4.25 8.01 -1.18
C ALA A 133 3.96 9.27 -0.34
N GLU A 134 4.86 10.25 -0.34
CA GLU A 134 4.67 11.52 0.34
C GLU A 134 3.58 12.37 -0.33
N PHE A 135 3.53 12.41 -1.66
CA PHE A 135 2.47 13.09 -2.41
C PHE A 135 1.09 12.52 -2.09
N ASP A 136 0.94 11.19 -2.12
CA ASP A 136 -0.32 10.52 -1.79
C ASP A 136 -0.74 10.79 -0.35
N ARG A 137 0.20 10.73 0.59
CA ARG A 137 -0.05 11.06 1.99
C ARG A 137 -0.57 12.50 2.15
N ARG A 138 0.06 13.46 1.47
CA ARG A 138 -0.38 14.87 1.50
C ARG A 138 -1.78 15.05 0.89
N ASN A 139 -2.07 14.36 -0.21
CA ASN A 139 -3.39 14.37 -0.84
C ASN A 139 -4.47 13.79 0.08
N ILE A 140 -4.19 12.66 0.75
CA ILE A 140 -5.12 12.05 1.70
C ILE A 140 -5.39 13.00 2.87
N VAL A 141 -4.35 13.59 3.45
CA VAL A 141 -4.47 14.58 4.54
C VAL A 141 -5.28 15.80 4.10
N GLY A 142 -5.02 16.31 2.89
CA GLY A 142 -5.77 17.42 2.31
C GLY A 142 -7.26 17.11 2.16
N ARG A 143 -7.60 15.95 1.58
CA ARG A 143 -9.01 15.50 1.44
C ARG A 143 -9.70 15.33 2.80
N LEU A 144 -9.02 14.73 3.77
CA LEU A 144 -9.56 14.58 5.12
C LEU A 144 -9.78 15.92 5.81
N ARG A 145 -8.88 16.89 5.63
CA ARG A 145 -9.03 18.25 6.16
C ARG A 145 -10.27 18.92 5.59
N LEU A 146 -10.45 18.90 4.27
CA LEU A 146 -11.63 19.45 3.61
C LEU A 146 -12.94 18.78 4.07
N ALA A 147 -12.94 17.45 4.15
CA ALA A 147 -14.11 16.70 4.63
C ALA A 147 -14.47 17.06 6.09
N ARG A 148 -13.46 17.24 6.95
CA ARG A 148 -13.66 17.67 8.33
C ARG A 148 -14.21 19.08 8.42
N GLU A 149 -13.73 19.99 7.58
CA GLU A 149 -14.19 21.37 7.51
C GLU A 149 -15.63 21.45 7.02
N GLN A 150 -15.99 20.73 5.96
CA GLN A 150 -17.36 20.62 5.48
C GLN A 150 -18.29 20.08 6.55
N LYS A 151 -17.89 19.00 7.25
CA LYS A 151 -18.67 18.44 8.35
C LYS A 151 -18.83 19.40 9.51
N ARG A 152 -17.78 20.15 9.86
CA ARG A 152 -17.84 21.18 10.92
C ARG A 152 -18.80 22.31 10.55
N ASN A 153 -18.78 22.76 9.29
CA ASN A 153 -19.67 23.80 8.80
C ASN A 153 -21.14 23.33 8.77
N ALA A 154 -21.38 22.05 8.41
CA ALA A 154 -22.73 21.50 8.33
C ALA A 154 -23.33 21.15 9.70
N THR A 155 -22.54 20.66 10.64
CA THR A 155 -23.04 20.09 11.92
C THR A 155 -22.49 20.79 13.17
N GLY A 156 -21.69 21.85 13.00
CA GLY A 156 -20.99 22.55 14.09
C GLY A 156 -19.88 21.72 14.74
N ARG A 157 -19.71 20.45 14.35
CA ARG A 157 -18.76 19.53 14.98
C ARG A 157 -18.25 18.48 13.98
N CYS A 158 -16.97 18.15 14.10
CA CYS A 158 -16.32 17.19 13.19
C CYS A 158 -15.83 15.93 13.91
N GLU A 159 -15.29 16.07 15.10
CA GLU A 159 -14.61 15.00 15.85
C GLU A 159 -14.94 15.01 17.35
N GLY A 160 -14.56 13.93 18.02
CA GLY A 160 -14.69 13.73 19.43
C GLY A 160 -15.95 12.96 19.82
N ARG A 161 -16.02 12.55 21.08
CA ARG A 161 -17.16 11.82 21.63
C ARG A 161 -18.41 12.70 21.60
N LYS A 162 -19.57 12.15 21.19
CA LYS A 162 -20.85 12.85 21.28
C LYS A 162 -21.06 13.36 22.72
N PRO A 163 -21.62 14.58 22.92
CA PRO A 163 -21.97 15.03 24.25
C PRO A 163 -22.84 13.97 24.93
N PHE A 164 -22.55 13.70 26.18
CA PHE A 164 -23.29 12.70 26.96
C PHE A 164 -24.72 13.20 27.29
N ALA A 165 -24.92 14.50 27.26
CA ALA A 165 -26.21 15.17 27.50
C ALA A 165 -26.35 16.37 26.56
N GLU A 166 -27.59 16.70 26.22
CA GLU A 166 -27.91 17.88 25.44
C GLU A 166 -27.64 19.16 26.28
N ALA A 167 -27.46 20.29 25.59
CA ALA A 167 -27.18 21.56 26.25
C ALA A 167 -28.28 21.98 27.23
N SER A 168 -29.55 21.70 26.93
CA SER A 168 -30.72 21.87 27.80
C SER A 168 -30.58 21.06 29.09
N THR A 169 -30.22 19.80 28.99
CA THR A 169 -30.00 18.90 30.13
C THR A 169 -28.83 19.36 31.01
N LEU A 170 -27.72 19.80 30.38
CA LEU A 170 -26.57 20.35 31.12
C LEU A 170 -26.94 21.62 31.89
N SER A 171 -27.75 22.49 31.28
CA SER A 171 -28.29 23.69 31.95
C SER A 171 -29.20 23.30 33.13
N ARG A 172 -30.04 22.25 32.96
CA ARG A 172 -30.90 21.76 34.04
C ARG A 172 -30.07 21.20 35.21
N ILE A 173 -29.03 20.39 34.91
CA ILE A 173 -28.12 19.87 35.94
C ILE A 173 -27.47 21.04 36.72
N LYS A 174 -27.02 22.11 36.05
CA LYS A 174 -26.43 23.26 36.71
C LYS A 174 -27.42 23.96 37.63
N VAL A 175 -28.69 24.10 37.20
CA VAL A 175 -29.75 24.71 38.02
C VAL A 175 -30.03 23.87 39.26
N LEU A 176 -30.21 22.53 39.08
CA LEU A 176 -30.47 21.60 40.17
C LEU A 176 -29.31 21.49 41.17
N SER A 177 -28.06 21.70 40.69
CA SER A 177 -26.85 21.60 41.51
C SER A 177 -26.54 22.91 42.32
N ARG A 178 -27.31 24.01 42.13
CA ARG A 178 -27.13 25.26 42.89
C ARG A 178 -27.50 25.05 44.35
N LYS A 179 -26.78 25.77 45.24
CA LYS A 179 -27.13 25.81 46.66
C LYS A 179 -28.55 26.32 46.87
N LYS A 180 -29.34 25.61 47.64
CA LYS A 180 -30.67 26.02 48.06
C LYS A 180 -30.66 26.09 49.60
N ASN A 181 -31.05 27.22 50.15
CA ASN A 181 -31.01 27.48 51.60
C ASN A 181 -29.63 27.18 52.23
N GLY A 182 -28.55 27.62 51.57
CA GLY A 182 -27.18 27.44 52.07
C GLY A 182 -26.59 26.03 51.92
N LYS A 183 -27.38 25.02 51.60
CA LYS A 183 -26.94 23.63 51.43
C LYS A 183 -26.86 23.25 49.97
N LYS A 184 -25.79 22.53 49.59
CA LYS A 184 -25.62 21.98 48.25
C LYS A 184 -26.39 20.64 48.16
N PRO A 185 -27.26 20.44 47.15
CA PRO A 185 -27.97 19.17 46.99
C PRO A 185 -27.01 18.00 46.74
N THR A 186 -27.40 16.80 47.14
CA THR A 186 -26.63 15.60 46.88
C THR A 186 -26.70 15.25 45.39
N LEU A 187 -25.62 14.66 44.85
CA LEU A 187 -25.60 14.25 43.45
C LEU A 187 -26.67 13.18 43.13
N GLN A 188 -27.01 12.33 44.15
CA GLN A 188 -28.11 11.36 44.02
C GLN A 188 -29.43 12.10 43.83
N TRP A 189 -29.74 13.13 44.67
CA TRP A 189 -30.96 13.91 44.55
C TRP A 189 -31.09 14.56 43.17
N VAL A 190 -29.98 15.09 42.60
CA VAL A 190 -29.99 15.66 41.26
C VAL A 190 -30.31 14.61 40.21
N ALA A 191 -29.75 13.39 40.33
CA ALA A 191 -30.06 12.29 39.44
C ALA A 191 -31.54 11.90 39.51
N ASP A 192 -32.09 11.77 40.74
CA ASP A 192 -33.48 11.40 40.96
C ASP A 192 -34.46 12.47 40.42
N GLN A 193 -34.12 13.75 40.54
CA GLN A 193 -34.92 14.84 39.95
C GLN A 193 -34.95 14.76 38.41
N LEU A 194 -33.80 14.55 37.75
CA LEU A 194 -33.75 14.40 36.29
C LEU A 194 -34.55 13.18 35.81
N ASN A 195 -34.48 12.08 36.55
CA ASN A 195 -35.22 10.88 36.26
C ASN A 195 -36.73 11.05 36.45
N SER A 196 -37.16 11.78 37.52
CA SER A 196 -38.58 12.12 37.75
C SER A 196 -39.13 13.07 36.67
N GLU A 197 -38.30 13.91 36.10
CA GLU A 197 -38.62 14.78 34.95
C GLU A 197 -38.58 14.04 33.60
N ASN A 198 -38.35 12.72 33.58
CA ASN A 198 -38.17 11.90 32.39
C ASN A 198 -37.05 12.37 31.46
N ILE A 199 -36.07 13.13 31.99
CA ILE A 199 -34.92 13.59 31.23
C ILE A 199 -33.88 12.46 31.19
N LEU A 200 -33.75 11.76 30.06
CA LEU A 200 -32.78 10.71 29.88
C LEU A 200 -31.42 11.21 29.42
N THR A 201 -30.38 10.38 29.55
CA THR A 201 -29.09 10.64 28.95
C THR A 201 -29.19 10.61 27.42
N ALA A 202 -28.19 11.12 26.69
CA ALA A 202 -28.17 11.05 25.22
C ALA A 202 -28.18 9.62 24.65
N SER A 203 -27.90 8.62 25.47
CA SER A 203 -28.01 7.17 25.13
C SER A 203 -29.32 6.53 25.61
N GLY A 204 -30.31 7.30 26.05
CA GLY A 204 -31.61 6.79 26.51
C GLY A 204 -31.60 6.12 27.90
N LYS A 205 -30.53 6.31 28.68
CA LYS A 205 -30.39 5.71 30.02
C LYS A 205 -30.79 6.67 31.12
N ILE A 206 -31.20 6.14 32.27
CA ILE A 206 -31.46 6.92 33.50
C ILE A 206 -30.17 7.53 34.06
N TRP A 207 -30.31 8.64 34.75
CA TRP A 207 -29.22 9.30 35.47
C TRP A 207 -28.85 8.55 36.73
N THR A 208 -27.58 8.47 37.02
CA THR A 208 -27.03 7.91 38.27
C THR A 208 -26.12 8.96 38.92
N ARG A 209 -25.86 8.80 40.23
CA ARG A 209 -24.90 9.65 40.97
C ARG A 209 -23.55 9.77 40.26
N GLY A 210 -23.02 8.65 39.72
CA GLY A 210 -21.73 8.62 39.05
C GLY A 210 -21.73 9.46 37.76
N LEU A 211 -22.81 9.45 36.99
CA LEU A 211 -22.95 10.25 35.78
C LEU A 211 -23.04 11.74 36.10
N ILE A 212 -23.82 12.13 37.13
CA ILE A 212 -23.95 13.54 37.55
C ILE A 212 -22.62 14.12 38.04
N HIS A 213 -21.77 13.30 38.69
CA HIS A 213 -20.47 13.78 39.20
C HIS A 213 -19.59 14.40 38.12
N HIS A 214 -19.68 13.94 36.87
CA HIS A 214 -18.92 14.50 35.76
C HIS A 214 -19.42 15.87 35.28
N PHE A 215 -20.65 16.26 35.59
CA PHE A 215 -21.30 17.47 35.09
C PHE A 215 -21.60 18.51 36.16
N ALA A 216 -21.52 18.16 37.44
CA ALA A 216 -21.82 19.04 38.60
C ALA A 216 -20.61 19.79 39.16
N ARG A 217 -19.49 19.79 38.43
CA ARG A 217 -18.29 20.58 38.73
C ARG A 217 -18.40 22.00 38.21
#